data_5f59b1532dd970ba732f3ef839e9ce51
#
_entry.id   5f59b1532dd970ba732f3ef839e9ce51
#
_cell.length_a   1.000
_cell.length_b   1.000
_cell.length_c   1.000
_cell.angle_alpha   90.00
_cell.angle_beta   90.00
_cell.angle_gamma   90.00
#
_symmetry.space_group_name_H-M   'P 1'
#
loop_
_entity.id
_entity.type
_entity.pdbx_description
1 polymer ?
#
loop_
_entity_poly.entity_id
_entity_poly.type
_entity_poly.pdbx_seq_one_letter_code
_entity_poly.pdbx_strand_id
1 'polypeptide(L)'
;TRSAYEMGLYGCREAAVGCNWTFAPVVDIDRNWRNCVIPTRCFGSNPDTVLEMALAYMKGANEAGVACCMKHFPGDGCDDRDQHIVTTVNDCTCEEWDASYGKVYQGMIGAGVPSIMVGHIQQPAYSRKLRPGIRDEEIMPATVAPELLQGLLREKLGFNGFIITDATHMVGLTGKMRRSEFLPIAVQSGCDMILYYRDHDEDLRFMREGLESGQLTQERLDEAVLRVLAFKAMLRLHEKQRTNALMPAEEGLSVIGCPEHRAAAARIIDRSITLVK
;
A
#
# COMPACT_ATOMS: atom_id res chain seq x y z
N THR A 1 -3.17 -4.06 21.03
CA THR A 1 -2.29 -2.91 20.71
C THR A 1 -0.81 -3.23 20.95
N ARG A 2 -0.42 -3.73 22.15
CA ARG A 2 0.98 -4.06 22.44
C ARG A 2 1.59 -5.04 21.45
N SER A 3 0.91 -6.13 21.09
CA SER A 3 1.39 -7.12 20.12
C SER A 3 1.63 -6.50 18.74
N ALA A 4 0.75 -5.62 18.27
CA ALA A 4 0.94 -4.92 17.00
C ALA A 4 2.15 -3.97 17.02
N TYR A 5 2.36 -3.26 18.13
CA TYR A 5 3.56 -2.45 18.32
C TYR A 5 4.84 -3.31 18.31
N GLU A 6 4.86 -4.44 19.05
CA GLU A 6 5.98 -5.37 19.07
C GLU A 6 6.24 -5.99 17.67
N MET A 7 5.20 -6.30 16.90
CA MET A 7 5.34 -6.73 15.49
C MET A 7 6.04 -5.67 14.63
N GLY A 8 5.59 -4.42 14.74
CA GLY A 8 6.21 -3.31 14.02
C GLY A 8 7.65 -3.08 14.44
N LEU A 9 7.92 -3.04 15.73
CA LEU A 9 9.26 -2.77 16.26
C LEU A 9 10.25 -3.89 15.92
N TYR A 10 9.96 -5.11 16.35
CA TYR A 10 10.92 -6.21 16.22
C TYR A 10 10.98 -6.76 14.77
N GLY A 11 9.85 -6.86 14.08
CA GLY A 11 9.83 -7.26 12.67
C GLY A 11 10.62 -6.28 11.80
N CYS A 12 10.48 -4.98 12.04
CA CYS A 12 11.24 -3.97 11.29
C CYS A 12 12.70 -3.87 11.74
N ARG A 13 13.05 -4.16 12.99
CA ARG A 13 14.46 -4.28 13.41
C ARG A 13 15.17 -5.41 12.68
N GLU A 14 14.52 -6.55 12.47
CA GLU A 14 15.11 -7.64 11.66
C GLU A 14 15.21 -7.27 10.18
N ALA A 15 14.19 -6.60 9.63
CA ALA A 15 14.21 -6.12 8.25
C ALA A 15 15.22 -4.98 8.02
N ALA A 16 15.59 -4.22 9.05
CA ALA A 16 16.53 -3.11 8.98
C ALA A 16 17.98 -3.53 8.65
N VAL A 17 18.28 -4.82 8.49
CA VAL A 17 19.57 -5.29 7.95
C VAL A 17 19.77 -4.95 6.46
N GLY A 18 19.18 -3.88 6.00
CA GLY A 18 19.27 -3.33 4.65
C GLY A 18 17.93 -2.81 4.11
N CYS A 19 16.82 -3.14 4.77
CA CYS A 19 15.50 -2.62 4.42
C CYS A 19 15.23 -1.31 5.16
N ASN A 20 14.70 -0.32 4.46
CA ASN A 20 14.33 1.00 5.01
C ASN A 20 12.86 1.35 4.80
N TRP A 21 12.11 0.47 4.14
CA TRP A 21 10.70 0.62 3.82
C TRP A 21 10.00 -0.73 3.84
N THR A 22 8.86 -0.83 4.53
CA THR A 22 8.05 -2.04 4.63
C THR A 22 6.68 -1.85 3.99
N PHE A 23 6.17 -2.87 3.29
CA PHE A 23 4.82 -2.90 2.72
C PHE A 23 3.79 -3.39 3.76
N ALA A 24 3.77 -2.69 4.87
CA ALA A 24 2.90 -2.90 6.03
C ALA A 24 2.65 -1.56 6.76
N PRO A 25 1.59 -1.45 7.57
CA PRO A 25 0.62 -2.49 7.95
C PRO A 25 -0.45 -2.75 6.88
N VAL A 26 -1.07 -3.94 6.95
CA VAL A 26 -2.32 -4.22 6.23
C VAL A 26 -3.46 -3.57 7.00
N VAL A 27 -4.15 -2.62 6.38
CA VAL A 27 -5.27 -1.85 6.97
C VAL A 27 -6.62 -2.24 6.38
N ASP A 28 -6.63 -3.33 5.62
CA ASP A 28 -7.84 -3.94 5.10
C ASP A 28 -8.73 -4.47 6.24
N ILE A 29 -10.02 -4.62 5.96
CA ILE A 29 -11.02 -5.01 6.95
C ILE A 29 -11.64 -6.34 6.54
N ASP A 30 -11.60 -7.34 7.43
CA ASP A 30 -12.26 -8.63 7.23
C ASP A 30 -13.78 -8.47 7.28
N ARG A 31 -14.39 -8.16 6.14
CA ARG A 31 -15.84 -8.00 5.98
C ARG A 31 -16.52 -9.28 5.46
N ASN A 32 -15.78 -10.08 4.72
CA ASN A 32 -16.28 -11.29 4.09
C ASN A 32 -15.43 -12.49 4.51
N TRP A 33 -15.96 -13.34 5.35
CA TRP A 33 -15.29 -14.55 5.85
C TRP A 33 -14.81 -15.50 4.74
N ARG A 34 -15.33 -15.35 3.50
CA ARG A 34 -14.90 -16.11 2.33
C ARG A 34 -13.69 -15.49 1.62
N ASN A 35 -13.32 -14.27 1.98
CA ASN A 35 -12.12 -13.67 1.40
C ASN A 35 -10.92 -14.56 1.71
N CYS A 36 -10.17 -14.95 0.68
CA CYS A 36 -9.07 -15.90 0.80
C CYS A 36 -7.71 -15.23 1.09
N VAL A 37 -7.64 -13.89 1.07
CA VAL A 37 -6.38 -13.14 1.15
C VAL A 37 -6.22 -12.40 2.48
N ILE A 38 -7.28 -11.77 2.98
CA ILE A 38 -7.20 -10.78 4.06
C ILE A 38 -7.35 -11.34 5.47
N PRO A 39 -8.20 -12.35 5.78
CA PRO A 39 -8.50 -12.73 7.16
C PRO A 39 -7.30 -13.07 8.04
N THR A 40 -6.25 -13.67 7.47
CA THR A 40 -5.01 -14.01 8.20
C THR A 40 -3.96 -12.91 8.20
N ARG A 41 -4.21 -11.78 7.55
CA ARG A 41 -3.24 -10.69 7.33
C ARG A 41 -3.67 -9.38 7.97
N CYS A 42 -4.96 -9.14 8.14
CA CYS A 42 -5.52 -7.91 8.71
C CYS A 42 -5.64 -7.99 10.24
N PHE A 43 -6.01 -6.87 10.85
CA PHE A 43 -6.22 -6.76 12.29
C PHE A 43 -7.68 -7.02 12.72
N GLY A 44 -8.51 -7.52 11.81
CA GLY A 44 -9.88 -7.97 12.10
C GLY A 44 -10.96 -7.21 11.30
N SER A 45 -12.21 -7.32 11.78
CA SER A 45 -13.41 -6.82 11.10
C SER A 45 -13.91 -5.46 11.62
N ASN A 46 -13.39 -4.98 12.75
CA ASN A 46 -13.80 -3.72 13.33
C ASN A 46 -12.83 -2.59 12.93
N PRO A 47 -13.31 -1.51 12.26
CA PRO A 47 -12.45 -0.41 11.79
C PRO A 47 -11.65 0.29 12.90
N ASP A 48 -12.22 0.43 14.11
CA ASP A 48 -11.53 1.06 15.24
C ASP A 48 -10.35 0.21 15.71
N THR A 49 -10.55 -1.12 15.80
CA THR A 49 -9.50 -2.06 16.14
C THR A 49 -8.41 -2.06 15.07
N VAL A 50 -8.79 -2.08 13.77
CA VAL A 50 -7.82 -2.04 12.67
C VAL A 50 -6.98 -0.77 12.74
N LEU A 51 -7.61 0.39 12.95
CA LEU A 51 -6.90 1.67 13.08
C LEU A 51 -5.95 1.67 14.28
N GLU A 52 -6.43 1.28 15.46
CA GLU A 52 -5.62 1.25 16.70
C GLU A 52 -4.39 0.34 16.54
N MET A 53 -4.58 -0.84 15.97
CA MET A 53 -3.50 -1.81 15.76
C MET A 53 -2.52 -1.34 14.68
N ALA A 54 -3.01 -0.75 13.58
CA ALA A 54 -2.16 -0.22 12.51
C ALA A 54 -1.30 0.96 13.00
N LEU A 55 -1.87 1.86 13.80
CA LEU A 55 -1.11 2.97 14.43
C LEU A 55 -0.03 2.44 15.37
N ALA A 56 -0.34 1.41 16.17
CA ALA A 56 0.64 0.79 17.06
C ALA A 56 1.77 0.10 16.28
N TYR A 57 1.44 -0.61 15.18
CA TYR A 57 2.43 -1.20 14.28
C TYR A 57 3.34 -0.12 13.67
N MET A 58 2.76 0.94 13.10
CA MET A 58 3.50 2.04 12.49
C MET A 58 4.44 2.72 13.49
N LYS A 59 3.99 2.92 14.74
CA LYS A 59 4.84 3.47 15.81
C LYS A 59 6.08 2.58 16.03
N GLY A 60 5.91 1.27 16.15
CA GLY A 60 7.02 0.33 16.34
C GLY A 60 7.98 0.32 15.14
N ALA A 61 7.46 0.32 13.91
CA ALA A 61 8.27 0.37 12.70
C ALA A 61 9.09 1.68 12.60
N ASN A 62 8.46 2.82 12.91
CA ASN A 62 9.14 4.12 12.92
C ASN A 62 10.27 4.17 13.97
N GLU A 63 10.08 3.59 15.15
CA GLU A 63 11.13 3.46 16.16
C GLU A 63 12.30 2.57 15.72
N ALA A 64 12.01 1.58 14.85
CA ALA A 64 13.05 0.78 14.17
C ALA A 64 13.73 1.50 12.99
N GLY A 65 13.28 2.71 12.63
CA GLY A 65 13.83 3.48 11.50
C GLY A 65 13.37 3.00 10.12
N VAL A 66 12.25 2.27 10.04
CA VAL A 66 11.68 1.74 8.81
C VAL A 66 10.36 2.45 8.51
N ALA A 67 10.23 2.99 7.30
CA ALA A 67 8.99 3.63 6.85
C ALA A 67 7.90 2.58 6.56
N CYS A 68 6.66 2.93 6.88
CA CYS A 68 5.49 2.10 6.60
C CYS A 68 4.83 2.46 5.26
N CYS A 69 4.24 1.44 4.63
CA CYS A 69 3.34 1.57 3.50
C CYS A 69 2.02 0.88 3.84
N MET A 70 0.99 1.63 4.20
CA MET A 70 -0.31 1.03 4.47
C MET A 70 -0.97 0.51 3.19
N LYS A 71 -1.75 -0.59 3.28
CA LYS A 71 -2.32 -1.27 2.11
C LYS A 71 -3.59 -2.04 2.44
N HIS A 72 -4.41 -2.32 1.41
CA HIS A 72 -4.33 -2.02 -0.02
C HIS A 72 -5.47 -1.04 -0.40
N PHE A 73 -5.16 0.20 -0.72
CA PHE A 73 -6.19 1.19 -1.09
C PHE A 73 -6.94 0.75 -2.38
N PRO A 74 -8.28 0.86 -2.47
CA PRO A 74 -9.25 1.50 -1.55
C PRO A 74 -9.78 0.57 -0.44
N GLY A 75 -9.19 -0.57 -0.21
CA GLY A 75 -9.52 -1.53 0.83
C GLY A 75 -9.98 -2.87 0.29
N ASP A 76 -9.29 -3.93 0.69
CA ASP A 76 -9.63 -5.33 0.40
C ASP A 76 -10.48 -5.92 1.54
N GLY A 77 -11.00 -7.15 1.35
CA GLY A 77 -11.74 -7.90 2.35
C GLY A 77 -13.26 -7.96 2.13
N CYS A 78 -13.81 -7.30 1.09
CA CYS A 78 -15.23 -7.41 0.70
C CYS A 78 -15.47 -8.58 -0.25
N ASP A 79 -14.63 -8.72 -1.27
CA ASP A 79 -14.73 -9.74 -2.31
C ASP A 79 -14.22 -11.11 -1.80
N ASP A 80 -14.84 -12.20 -2.21
CA ASP A 80 -14.35 -13.56 -1.94
C ASP A 80 -13.23 -13.99 -2.90
N ARG A 81 -13.02 -13.24 -3.98
CA ARG A 81 -11.98 -13.49 -4.98
C ARG A 81 -10.65 -12.86 -4.57
N ASP A 82 -9.58 -13.30 -5.24
CA ASP A 82 -8.21 -12.85 -5.01
C ASP A 82 -7.75 -11.90 -6.13
N GLN A 83 -7.34 -10.67 -5.76
CA GLN A 83 -6.84 -9.69 -6.72
C GLN A 83 -5.55 -10.14 -7.47
N HIS A 84 -4.87 -11.19 -7.00
CA HIS A 84 -3.74 -11.77 -7.75
C HIS A 84 -4.19 -12.45 -9.03
N ILE A 85 -5.42 -12.98 -9.09
CA ILE A 85 -5.95 -13.78 -10.21
C ILE A 85 -7.16 -13.15 -10.92
N VAL A 86 -7.81 -12.13 -10.34
CA VAL A 86 -8.93 -11.41 -10.94
C VAL A 86 -9.07 -10.02 -10.33
N THR A 87 -9.62 -9.06 -11.05
CA THR A 87 -9.97 -7.76 -10.45
C THR A 87 -11.05 -7.96 -9.37
N THR A 88 -10.78 -7.51 -8.16
CA THR A 88 -11.71 -7.57 -7.04
C THR A 88 -12.50 -6.28 -6.87
N VAL A 89 -13.56 -6.32 -6.07
CA VAL A 89 -14.47 -5.20 -5.86
C VAL A 89 -14.66 -4.95 -4.37
N ASN A 90 -14.44 -3.72 -3.95
CA ASN A 90 -14.96 -3.21 -2.69
C ASN A 90 -16.38 -2.67 -2.99
N ASP A 91 -17.41 -3.40 -2.61
CA ASP A 91 -18.81 -3.13 -2.92
C ASP A 91 -19.51 -2.22 -1.91
N CYS A 92 -18.77 -1.65 -0.96
CA CYS A 92 -19.32 -0.70 0.00
C CYS A 92 -19.95 0.51 -0.70
N THR A 93 -21.10 0.97 -0.18
CA THR A 93 -21.59 2.33 -0.50
C THR A 93 -20.56 3.38 -0.05
N CYS A 94 -20.73 4.61 -0.52
CA CYS A 94 -19.82 5.69 -0.08
C CYS A 94 -19.87 5.90 1.45
N GLU A 95 -21.06 5.80 2.04
CA GLU A 95 -21.29 5.97 3.48
C GLU A 95 -20.65 4.83 4.29
N GLU A 96 -20.83 3.58 3.85
CA GLU A 96 -20.22 2.41 4.49
C GLU A 96 -18.69 2.46 4.38
N TRP A 97 -18.18 2.86 3.22
CA TRP A 97 -16.75 3.01 3.00
C TRP A 97 -16.18 4.11 3.90
N ASP A 98 -16.83 5.27 3.98
CA ASP A 98 -16.41 6.39 4.84
C ASP A 98 -16.37 5.99 6.33
N ALA A 99 -17.40 5.24 6.78
CA ALA A 99 -17.50 4.77 8.16
C ALA A 99 -16.52 3.62 8.51
N SER A 100 -15.95 2.96 7.53
CA SER A 100 -15.05 1.82 7.72
C SER A 100 -13.63 2.10 7.19
N TYR A 101 -13.37 1.77 5.94
CA TYR A 101 -12.05 1.97 5.31
C TYR A 101 -11.61 3.43 5.33
N GLY A 102 -12.52 4.37 5.00
CA GLY A 102 -12.27 5.80 5.02
C GLY A 102 -11.78 6.30 6.37
N LYS A 103 -12.43 5.84 7.46
CA LYS A 103 -12.01 6.12 8.84
C LYS A 103 -10.59 5.67 9.12
N VAL A 104 -10.23 4.44 8.70
CA VAL A 104 -8.90 3.88 8.91
C VAL A 104 -7.85 4.66 8.12
N TYR A 105 -8.10 4.91 6.82
CA TYR A 105 -7.18 5.71 5.99
C TYR A 105 -7.00 7.11 6.56
N GLN A 106 -8.08 7.78 6.94
CA GLN A 106 -8.02 9.13 7.49
C GLN A 106 -7.23 9.20 8.81
N GLY A 107 -7.41 8.21 9.69
CA GLY A 107 -6.66 8.10 10.94
C GLY A 107 -5.16 7.86 10.69
N MET A 108 -4.80 6.98 9.76
CA MET A 108 -3.40 6.71 9.40
C MET A 108 -2.74 7.90 8.70
N ILE A 109 -3.47 8.60 7.82
CA ILE A 109 -3.00 9.83 7.15
C ILE A 109 -2.77 10.93 8.19
N GLY A 110 -3.72 11.12 9.11
CA GLY A 110 -3.60 12.08 10.22
C GLY A 110 -2.43 11.80 11.15
N ALA A 111 -2.02 10.52 11.27
CA ALA A 111 -0.84 10.10 12.02
C ALA A 111 0.47 10.18 11.22
N GLY A 112 0.43 10.62 9.96
CA GLY A 112 1.61 10.87 9.13
C GLY A 112 2.18 9.62 8.45
N VAL A 113 1.35 8.63 8.07
CA VAL A 113 1.83 7.51 7.26
C VAL A 113 2.46 8.02 5.97
N PRO A 114 3.70 7.63 5.64
CA PRO A 114 4.41 8.28 4.54
C PRO A 114 4.06 7.72 3.15
N SER A 115 3.54 6.50 3.07
CA SER A 115 3.24 5.86 1.79
C SER A 115 2.03 4.94 1.83
N ILE A 116 1.40 4.78 0.66
CA ILE A 116 0.23 3.93 0.45
C ILE A 116 0.46 3.04 -0.77
N MET A 117 0.11 1.75 -0.65
CA MET A 117 0.03 0.82 -1.78
C MET A 117 -1.40 0.73 -2.27
N VAL A 118 -1.57 0.90 -3.57
CA VAL A 118 -2.86 0.85 -4.25
C VAL A 118 -3.08 -0.54 -4.83
N GLY A 119 -4.16 -1.19 -4.41
CA GLY A 119 -4.55 -2.50 -4.91
C GLY A 119 -5.26 -2.46 -6.28
N HIS A 120 -5.36 -3.64 -6.90
CA HIS A 120 -6.09 -3.81 -8.15
C HIS A 120 -7.59 -4.08 -7.88
N ILE A 121 -8.19 -3.16 -7.12
CA ILE A 121 -9.51 -3.24 -6.52
C ILE A 121 -10.38 -2.13 -7.07
N GLN A 122 -11.56 -2.45 -7.55
CA GLN A 122 -12.58 -1.46 -7.92
C GLN A 122 -13.34 -0.97 -6.69
N GLN A 123 -13.74 0.31 -6.69
CA GLN A 123 -14.69 0.86 -5.73
C GLN A 123 -15.80 1.61 -6.50
N PRO A 124 -16.83 0.88 -6.97
CA PRO A 124 -17.81 1.42 -7.93
C PRO A 124 -18.63 2.59 -7.40
N ALA A 125 -18.99 2.58 -6.11
CA ALA A 125 -19.78 3.66 -5.53
C ALA A 125 -19.03 5.01 -5.57
N TYR A 126 -17.74 5.01 -5.21
CA TYR A 126 -16.94 6.22 -5.30
C TYR A 126 -16.59 6.60 -6.74
N SER A 127 -16.31 5.63 -7.62
CA SER A 127 -16.09 5.94 -9.04
C SER A 127 -17.31 6.65 -9.65
N ARG A 128 -18.53 6.18 -9.38
CA ARG A 128 -19.76 6.84 -9.86
C ARG A 128 -20.00 8.21 -9.21
N LYS A 129 -19.68 8.36 -7.93
CA LYS A 129 -19.84 9.63 -7.19
C LYS A 129 -18.91 10.71 -7.72
N LEU A 130 -17.64 10.35 -7.97
CA LEU A 130 -16.58 11.30 -8.35
C LEU A 130 -16.51 11.52 -9.88
N ARG A 131 -17.05 10.57 -10.66
CA ARG A 131 -17.16 10.67 -12.12
C ARG A 131 -18.61 10.38 -12.55
N PRO A 132 -19.54 11.36 -12.40
CA PRO A 132 -20.95 11.18 -12.76
C PRO A 132 -21.10 10.78 -14.23
N GLY A 133 -21.91 9.76 -14.50
CA GLY A 133 -22.13 9.24 -15.84
C GLY A 133 -21.13 8.18 -16.31
N ILE A 134 -20.16 7.78 -15.47
CA ILE A 134 -19.27 6.65 -15.77
C ILE A 134 -20.11 5.37 -15.97
N ARG A 135 -19.84 4.64 -17.04
CA ARG A 135 -20.49 3.36 -17.34
C ARG A 135 -19.77 2.24 -16.55
N ASP A 136 -20.47 1.13 -16.31
CA ASP A 136 -19.94 0.02 -15.50
C ASP A 136 -18.65 -0.59 -16.09
N GLU A 137 -18.57 -0.69 -17.41
CA GLU A 137 -17.38 -1.18 -18.12
C GLU A 137 -16.17 -0.23 -18.04
N GLU A 138 -16.39 1.04 -17.71
CA GLU A 138 -15.34 2.05 -17.54
C GLU A 138 -14.81 2.12 -16.09
N ILE A 139 -15.46 1.43 -15.15
CA ILE A 139 -14.98 1.37 -13.77
C ILE A 139 -13.72 0.48 -13.72
N MET A 140 -12.60 1.11 -13.45
CA MET A 140 -11.29 0.47 -13.43
C MET A 140 -10.80 0.22 -11.99
N PRO A 141 -9.85 -0.71 -11.79
CA PRO A 141 -9.20 -0.85 -10.48
C PRO A 141 -8.47 0.44 -10.10
N ALA A 142 -8.40 0.70 -8.80
CA ALA A 142 -7.88 1.96 -8.25
C ALA A 142 -6.49 2.35 -8.79
N THR A 143 -5.65 1.38 -9.12
CA THR A 143 -4.32 1.60 -9.72
C THR A 143 -4.35 2.47 -10.98
N VAL A 144 -5.43 2.41 -11.75
CA VAL A 144 -5.60 3.14 -13.03
C VAL A 144 -6.90 3.99 -13.05
N ALA A 145 -7.43 4.32 -11.89
CA ALA A 145 -8.67 5.10 -11.70
C ALA A 145 -8.35 6.49 -11.11
N PRO A 146 -8.22 7.53 -11.94
CA PRO A 146 -7.87 8.86 -11.47
C PRO A 146 -8.89 9.43 -10.47
N GLU A 147 -10.17 9.12 -10.61
CA GLU A 147 -11.20 9.54 -9.67
C GLU A 147 -10.96 8.98 -8.25
N LEU A 148 -10.40 7.77 -8.13
CA LEU A 148 -10.08 7.19 -6.83
C LEU A 148 -8.75 7.72 -6.28
N LEU A 149 -7.72 7.88 -7.13
CA LEU A 149 -6.41 8.34 -6.68
C LEU A 149 -6.37 9.86 -6.43
N GLN A 150 -6.91 10.66 -7.35
CA GLN A 150 -6.96 12.11 -7.18
C GLN A 150 -8.16 12.52 -6.32
N GLY A 151 -9.38 12.20 -6.73
CA GLY A 151 -10.59 12.68 -6.06
C GLY A 151 -10.79 12.10 -4.65
N LEU A 152 -10.63 10.77 -4.47
CA LEU A 152 -10.84 10.17 -3.16
C LEU A 152 -9.59 10.28 -2.28
N LEU A 153 -8.42 9.82 -2.75
CA LEU A 153 -7.22 9.71 -1.90
C LEU A 153 -6.53 11.06 -1.70
N ARG A 154 -6.25 11.81 -2.78
CA ARG A 154 -5.56 13.10 -2.68
C ARG A 154 -6.44 14.22 -2.15
N GLU A 155 -7.61 14.43 -2.77
CA GLU A 155 -8.48 15.59 -2.45
C GLU A 155 -9.32 15.34 -1.20
N LYS A 156 -10.13 14.27 -1.18
CA LYS A 156 -11.04 14.03 -0.06
C LYS A 156 -10.32 13.64 1.22
N LEU A 157 -9.37 12.70 1.15
CA LEU A 157 -8.62 12.23 2.33
C LEU A 157 -7.38 13.09 2.65
N GLY A 158 -6.96 13.96 1.75
CA GLY A 158 -5.82 14.87 1.95
C GLY A 158 -4.45 14.19 1.96
N PHE A 159 -4.32 13.00 1.35
CA PHE A 159 -3.05 12.29 1.34
C PHE A 159 -2.05 12.94 0.37
N ASN A 160 -0.96 13.50 0.89
CA ASN A 160 0.11 14.08 0.10
C ASN A 160 1.42 13.27 0.08
N GLY A 161 1.40 12.05 0.63
CA GLY A 161 2.55 11.16 0.64
C GLY A 161 2.75 10.39 -0.68
N PHE A 162 3.60 9.40 -0.62
CA PHE A 162 4.05 8.57 -1.74
C PHE A 162 3.06 7.45 -2.04
N ILE A 163 2.69 7.27 -3.31
CA ILE A 163 1.79 6.20 -3.77
C ILE A 163 2.55 5.21 -4.64
N ILE A 164 2.51 3.92 -4.25
CA ILE A 164 3.05 2.81 -5.04
C ILE A 164 1.91 1.90 -5.50
N THR A 165 2.02 1.32 -6.69
CA THR A 165 1.09 0.27 -7.12
C THR A 165 1.30 -1.01 -6.32
N ASP A 166 0.31 -1.89 -6.26
CA ASP A 166 0.56 -3.30 -6.01
C ASP A 166 1.27 -3.94 -7.22
N ALA A 167 1.65 -5.20 -7.11
CA ALA A 167 2.45 -5.89 -8.12
C ALA A 167 1.77 -5.93 -9.49
N THR A 168 2.36 -5.27 -10.47
CA THR A 168 1.77 -5.03 -11.80
C THR A 168 1.68 -6.27 -12.69
N HIS A 169 2.20 -7.41 -12.26
CA HIS A 169 2.02 -8.70 -12.95
C HIS A 169 0.75 -9.44 -12.50
N MET A 170 0.06 -8.97 -11.47
CA MET A 170 -1.19 -9.57 -10.99
C MET A 170 -2.29 -9.49 -12.05
N VAL A 171 -3.07 -10.58 -12.19
CA VAL A 171 -4.12 -10.68 -13.22
C VAL A 171 -5.28 -9.70 -12.94
N GLY A 172 -5.47 -9.30 -11.69
CA GLY A 172 -6.42 -8.24 -11.32
C GLY A 172 -6.22 -6.92 -12.08
N LEU A 173 -4.99 -6.63 -12.54
CA LEU A 173 -4.67 -5.49 -13.41
C LEU A 173 -4.53 -5.92 -14.88
N THR A 174 -3.68 -6.93 -15.15
CA THR A 174 -3.34 -7.35 -16.51
C THR A 174 -4.51 -7.96 -17.27
N GLY A 175 -5.53 -8.46 -16.58
CA GLY A 175 -6.80 -8.90 -17.16
C GLY A 175 -7.71 -7.77 -17.64
N LYS A 176 -7.47 -6.54 -17.21
CA LYS A 176 -8.26 -5.35 -17.61
C LYS A 176 -7.59 -4.56 -18.73
N MET A 177 -6.26 -4.54 -18.78
CA MET A 177 -5.51 -3.62 -19.61
C MET A 177 -4.14 -4.19 -19.98
N ARG A 178 -3.65 -3.89 -21.18
CA ARG A 178 -2.32 -4.30 -21.62
C ARG A 178 -1.25 -3.54 -20.84
N ARG A 179 -0.07 -4.16 -20.65
CA ARG A 179 1.04 -3.56 -19.92
C ARG A 179 1.50 -2.23 -20.50
N SER A 180 1.59 -2.14 -21.84
CA SER A 180 1.92 -0.90 -22.56
C SER A 180 0.95 0.26 -22.30
N GLU A 181 -0.29 -0.05 -21.97
CA GLU A 181 -1.34 0.93 -21.69
C GLU A 181 -1.37 1.31 -20.20
N PHE A 182 -1.39 0.30 -19.32
CA PHE A 182 -1.59 0.60 -17.90
C PHE A 182 -0.39 1.23 -17.21
N LEU A 183 0.86 1.00 -17.66
CA LEU A 183 2.03 1.58 -17.02
C LEU A 183 2.01 3.11 -17.02
N PRO A 184 1.90 3.79 -18.19
CA PRO A 184 1.78 5.24 -18.21
C PRO A 184 0.48 5.74 -17.56
N ILE A 185 -0.64 5.01 -17.72
CA ILE A 185 -1.93 5.37 -17.10
C ILE A 185 -1.86 5.29 -15.57
N ALA A 186 -1.20 4.31 -14.98
CA ALA A 186 -1.07 4.21 -13.52
C ALA A 186 -0.35 5.45 -12.94
N VAL A 187 0.72 5.91 -13.59
CA VAL A 187 1.40 7.12 -13.19
C VAL A 187 0.53 8.35 -13.45
N GLN A 188 -0.09 8.46 -14.62
CA GLN A 188 -0.99 9.57 -14.95
C GLN A 188 -2.17 9.65 -13.99
N SER A 189 -2.71 8.52 -13.54
CA SER A 189 -3.82 8.45 -12.58
C SER A 189 -3.43 8.89 -11.17
N GLY A 190 -2.16 8.80 -10.79
CA GLY A 190 -1.71 9.29 -9.47
C GLY A 190 -0.69 8.41 -8.74
N CYS A 191 -0.33 7.25 -9.27
CA CYS A 191 0.77 6.45 -8.69
C CYS A 191 2.13 7.13 -8.94
N ASP A 192 3.02 7.08 -7.97
CA ASP A 192 4.34 7.69 -8.06
C ASP A 192 5.43 6.66 -8.38
N MET A 193 5.16 5.37 -8.15
CA MET A 193 6.09 4.27 -8.43
C MET A 193 5.32 3.02 -8.86
N ILE A 194 5.94 2.26 -9.75
CA ILE A 194 5.44 0.97 -10.24
C ILE A 194 6.14 -0.18 -9.51
N LEU A 195 5.40 -1.15 -9.03
CA LEU A 195 5.88 -2.37 -8.38
C LEU A 195 5.37 -3.56 -9.20
N TYR A 196 6.15 -4.36 -9.85
CA TYR A 196 7.55 -4.39 -10.25
C TYR A 196 7.69 -4.10 -11.76
N TYR A 197 8.90 -3.92 -12.26
CA TYR A 197 9.13 -4.07 -13.70
C TYR A 197 9.07 -5.56 -14.09
N ARG A 198 8.61 -5.86 -15.30
CA ARG A 198 8.65 -7.21 -15.89
C ARG A 198 9.93 -7.41 -16.69
N ASP A 199 10.17 -6.48 -17.58
CA ASP A 199 11.39 -6.31 -18.35
C ASP A 199 11.73 -4.81 -18.31
N HIS A 200 12.97 -4.50 -17.93
CA HIS A 200 13.36 -3.11 -17.70
C HIS A 200 13.29 -2.26 -18.99
N ASP A 201 13.77 -2.80 -20.10
CA ASP A 201 13.86 -2.06 -21.35
C ASP A 201 12.47 -1.93 -22.00
N GLU A 202 11.67 -2.99 -21.91
CA GLU A 202 10.27 -2.97 -22.36
C GLU A 202 9.43 -1.95 -21.59
N ASP A 203 9.51 -1.97 -20.27
CA ASP A 203 8.73 -1.05 -19.42
C ASP A 203 9.15 0.42 -19.61
N LEU A 204 10.46 0.68 -19.73
CA LEU A 204 10.96 2.02 -20.07
C LEU A 204 10.47 2.48 -21.44
N ARG A 205 10.44 1.60 -22.42
CA ARG A 205 9.91 1.92 -23.75
C ARG A 205 8.43 2.32 -23.65
N PHE A 206 7.58 1.55 -22.94
CA PHE A 206 6.17 1.88 -22.75
C PHE A 206 5.98 3.23 -22.05
N MET A 207 6.80 3.55 -21.06
CA MET A 207 6.74 4.85 -20.37
C MET A 207 7.11 6.01 -21.31
N ARG A 208 8.13 5.83 -22.18
CA ARG A 208 8.51 6.84 -23.19
C ARG A 208 7.42 7.03 -24.23
N GLU A 209 6.87 5.94 -24.78
CA GLU A 209 5.75 5.97 -25.71
C GLU A 209 4.53 6.67 -25.09
N GLY A 210 4.27 6.45 -23.80
CA GLY A 210 3.23 7.13 -23.04
C GLY A 210 3.44 8.65 -22.94
N LEU A 211 4.66 9.10 -22.75
CA LEU A 211 5.03 10.53 -22.77
C LEU A 211 4.89 11.13 -24.19
N GLU A 212 5.42 10.46 -25.20
CA GLU A 212 5.38 10.91 -26.59
C GLU A 212 3.96 11.03 -27.12
N SER A 213 3.07 10.12 -26.73
CA SER A 213 1.65 10.14 -27.10
C SER A 213 0.80 11.11 -26.27
N GLY A 214 1.33 11.66 -25.18
CA GLY A 214 0.58 12.50 -24.23
C GLY A 214 -0.34 11.71 -23.28
N GLN A 215 -0.25 10.38 -23.24
CA GLN A 215 -0.96 9.54 -22.28
C GLN A 215 -0.45 9.74 -20.84
N LEU A 216 0.84 10.05 -20.72
CA LEU A 216 1.48 10.53 -19.50
C LEU A 216 2.03 11.93 -19.75
N THR A 217 1.64 12.90 -18.91
CA THR A 217 2.17 14.26 -19.04
C THR A 217 3.51 14.42 -18.33
N GLN A 218 4.34 15.36 -18.82
CA GLN A 218 5.63 15.66 -18.19
C GLN A 218 5.44 16.17 -16.75
N GLU A 219 4.43 17.01 -16.54
CA GLU A 219 4.12 17.57 -15.22
C GLU A 219 3.80 16.47 -14.21
N ARG A 220 3.02 15.46 -14.62
CA ARG A 220 2.69 14.35 -13.73
C ARG A 220 3.88 13.43 -13.46
N LEU A 221 4.73 13.22 -14.45
CA LEU A 221 5.98 12.48 -14.26
C LEU A 221 6.91 13.21 -13.29
N ASP A 222 7.09 14.53 -13.46
CA ASP A 222 7.93 15.36 -12.59
C ASP A 222 7.41 15.35 -11.14
N GLU A 223 6.09 15.41 -10.97
CA GLU A 223 5.44 15.28 -9.66
C GLU A 223 5.73 13.91 -9.02
N ALA A 224 5.65 12.81 -9.77
CA ALA A 224 5.97 11.48 -9.29
C ALA A 224 7.43 11.38 -8.85
N VAL A 225 8.34 11.85 -9.70
CA VAL A 225 9.79 11.87 -9.41
C VAL A 225 10.08 12.69 -8.15
N LEU A 226 9.44 13.87 -8.01
CA LEU A 226 9.60 14.71 -6.82
C LEU A 226 9.18 13.96 -5.55
N ARG A 227 8.05 13.24 -5.56
CA ARG A 227 7.61 12.43 -4.40
C ARG A 227 8.56 11.27 -4.10
N VAL A 228 9.09 10.60 -5.14
CA VAL A 228 10.12 9.57 -4.98
C VAL A 228 11.36 10.14 -4.29
N LEU A 229 11.84 11.29 -4.76
CA LEU A 229 13.03 11.95 -4.20
C LEU A 229 12.78 12.45 -2.77
N ALA A 230 11.60 13.02 -2.50
CA ALA A 230 11.20 13.47 -1.17
C ALA A 230 11.13 12.28 -0.19
N PHE A 231 10.56 11.15 -0.60
CA PHE A 231 10.51 9.93 0.20
C PHE A 231 11.92 9.38 0.51
N LYS A 232 12.80 9.34 -0.49
CA LYS A 232 14.21 8.97 -0.30
C LYS A 232 14.95 9.94 0.63
N ALA A 233 14.66 11.23 0.53
CA ALA A 233 15.24 12.26 1.39
C ALA A 233 14.75 12.13 2.85
N MET A 234 13.46 11.86 3.06
CA MET A 234 12.88 11.57 4.38
C MET A 234 13.60 10.40 5.07
N LEU A 235 13.96 9.36 4.32
CA LEU A 235 14.71 8.20 4.79
C LEU A 235 16.23 8.46 4.88
N ARG A 236 16.68 9.67 4.55
CA ARG A 236 18.09 10.10 4.53
C ARG A 236 19.00 9.20 3.68
N LEU A 237 18.45 8.60 2.61
CA LEU A 237 19.20 7.65 1.77
C LEU A 237 20.38 8.32 1.06
N HIS A 238 20.25 9.57 0.64
CA HIS A 238 21.31 10.36 0.03
C HIS A 238 22.49 10.64 1.00
N GLU A 239 22.21 10.78 2.31
CA GLU A 239 23.26 10.92 3.34
C GLU A 239 23.92 9.58 3.63
N LYS A 240 23.10 8.53 3.79
CA LYS A 240 23.61 7.16 4.00
C LYS A 240 24.50 6.71 2.83
N GLN A 241 24.16 7.07 1.60
CA GLN A 241 24.97 6.78 0.42
C GLN A 241 26.33 7.50 0.47
N ARG A 242 26.35 8.78 0.83
CA ARG A 242 27.60 9.56 0.93
C ARG A 242 28.54 9.03 2.04
N THR A 243 28.00 8.46 3.10
CA THR A 243 28.76 7.90 4.22
C THR A 243 29.00 6.41 4.12
N ASN A 244 28.64 5.78 2.99
CA ASN A 244 28.68 4.33 2.76
C ASN A 244 27.88 3.51 3.81
N ALA A 245 26.78 4.07 4.33
CA ALA A 245 25.93 3.49 5.37
C ALA A 245 24.57 2.99 4.84
N LEU A 246 24.44 2.77 3.52
CA LEU A 246 23.22 2.16 2.93
C LEU A 246 23.08 0.71 3.36
N MET A 247 24.17 -0.01 3.36
CA MET A 247 24.22 -1.38 3.90
C MET A 247 24.68 -1.32 5.35
N PRO A 248 23.99 -1.99 6.27
CA PRO A 248 24.45 -2.11 7.65
C PRO A 248 25.76 -2.89 7.72
N ALA A 249 26.54 -2.67 8.77
CA ALA A 249 27.72 -3.46 9.05
C ALA A 249 27.35 -4.93 9.36
N GLU A 250 28.26 -5.85 9.14
CA GLU A 250 28.02 -7.29 9.35
C GLU A 250 27.57 -7.60 10.78
N GLU A 251 28.06 -6.85 11.75
CA GLU A 251 27.66 -6.93 13.16
C GLU A 251 26.16 -6.69 13.37
N GLY A 252 25.51 -5.92 12.48
CA GLY A 252 24.07 -5.69 12.47
C GLY A 252 23.25 -6.96 12.29
N LEU A 253 23.82 -8.01 11.66
CA LEU A 253 23.15 -9.30 11.47
C LEU A 253 22.87 -10.02 12.80
N SER A 254 23.55 -9.66 13.88
CA SER A 254 23.34 -10.22 15.22
C SER A 254 21.95 -9.96 15.79
N VAL A 255 21.19 -9.00 15.25
CA VAL A 255 19.81 -8.74 15.69
C VAL A 255 18.83 -9.80 15.16
N ILE A 256 19.18 -10.50 14.06
CA ILE A 256 18.29 -11.48 13.43
C ILE A 256 18.07 -12.66 14.38
N GLY A 257 16.82 -12.87 14.76
CA GLY A 257 16.44 -13.95 15.65
C GLY A 257 17.10 -13.89 17.03
N CYS A 258 17.47 -12.71 17.50
CA CYS A 258 18.01 -12.55 18.86
C CYS A 258 16.99 -12.98 19.93
N PRO A 259 17.42 -13.29 21.17
CA PRO A 259 16.49 -13.81 22.21
C PRO A 259 15.29 -12.90 22.46
N GLU A 260 15.46 -11.57 22.42
CA GLU A 260 14.39 -10.59 22.61
C GLU A 260 13.33 -10.70 21.50
N HIS A 261 13.74 -10.78 20.24
CA HIS A 261 12.86 -10.89 19.08
C HIS A 261 12.10 -12.23 19.08
N ARG A 262 12.79 -13.34 19.40
CA ARG A 262 12.15 -14.66 19.53
C ARG A 262 11.14 -14.69 20.67
N ALA A 263 11.43 -14.09 21.81
CA ALA A 263 10.50 -13.98 22.92
C ALA A 263 9.27 -13.13 22.57
N ALA A 264 9.45 -12.03 21.81
CA ALA A 264 8.33 -11.24 21.33
C ALA A 264 7.45 -12.04 20.34
N ALA A 265 8.05 -12.72 19.37
CA ALA A 265 7.34 -13.57 18.42
C ALA A 265 6.54 -14.66 19.15
N ALA A 266 7.13 -15.34 20.12
CA ALA A 266 6.44 -16.36 20.92
C ALA A 266 5.22 -15.79 21.67
N ARG A 267 5.36 -14.60 22.31
CA ARG A 267 4.23 -13.93 22.98
C ARG A 267 3.10 -13.54 22.01
N ILE A 268 3.46 -13.09 20.81
CA ILE A 268 2.50 -12.69 19.78
C ILE A 268 1.73 -13.92 19.29
N ILE A 269 2.43 -15.01 18.98
CA ILE A 269 1.85 -16.28 18.54
C ILE A 269 0.90 -16.82 19.62
N ASP A 270 1.35 -16.89 20.88
CA ASP A 270 0.54 -17.39 22.00
C ASP A 270 -0.78 -16.61 22.15
N ARG A 271 -0.73 -15.28 21.99
CA ARG A 271 -1.92 -14.42 22.07
C ARG A 271 -2.80 -14.43 20.82
N SER A 272 -2.32 -14.96 19.71
CA SER A 272 -3.09 -15.06 18.45
C SER A 272 -3.88 -16.36 18.35
N ILE A 273 -3.63 -17.33 19.23
CA ILE A 273 -4.33 -18.61 19.25
C ILE A 273 -5.81 -18.36 19.53
N THR A 274 -6.66 -18.78 18.59
CA THR A 274 -8.10 -18.58 18.65
C THR A 274 -8.78 -19.95 18.64
N LEU A 275 -9.64 -20.20 19.63
CA LEU A 275 -10.48 -21.41 19.65
C LEU A 275 -11.58 -21.25 18.60
N VAL A 276 -11.57 -22.12 17.61
CA VAL A 276 -12.60 -22.22 16.58
C VAL A 276 -13.51 -23.38 16.95
N LYS A 277 -14.82 -23.11 17.00
CA LYS A 277 -15.83 -24.14 17.31
C LYS A 277 -16.08 -25.05 16.10
#